data_82cf450fd732dc908a0f8dc283b48e1c
#
_entry.id   82cf450fd732dc908a0f8dc283b48e1c
#
_cell.length_a   1.000
_cell.length_b   1.000
_cell.length_c   1.000
_cell.angle_alpha   90.00
_cell.angle_beta   90.00
_cell.angle_gamma   90.00
#
_symmetry.space_group_name_H-M   'P 1'
#
loop_
_entity.id
_entity.type
_entity.pdbx_description
1 polymer ?
#
loop_
_entity_poly.entity_id
_entity_poly.type
_entity_poly.pdbx_seq_one_letter_code
_entity_poly.pdbx_strand_id
1 'polypeptide(L)'
;RRRYPNLAVAKTLNEDMPMAWALPLHQDDSVKAALIEYFGTVHQSGWFTVLEDKYFGHIRQFDYVDSRAFNYAAETALAQYKPLFQQYAGDLDWRLLAAMSYQESHWDSDAISRTGVRGLMMLTMDTASDWNVDDRTDPEQSIRGGSRYFASLLNRIPARISEPDRTWMAMASYNIGMGHLEDARILTEQQGGNPDLWVDVKRRLPQLRQKKYYRTTRYGYARGDEALQYVENIRRYYDSLVWLDEQGKI
;
A
#
# COMPACT_ATOMS: atom_id res chain seq x y z
N ARG A 1 0.60 -19.46 -2.97
CA ARG A 1 0.17 -18.67 -4.14
C ARG A 1 1.04 -17.44 -4.35
N ARG A 2 1.30 -16.62 -3.33
CA ARG A 2 2.07 -15.37 -3.46
C ARG A 2 3.49 -15.58 -4.00
N ARG A 3 4.20 -16.59 -3.49
CA ARG A 3 5.58 -16.95 -3.92
C ARG A 3 5.61 -17.81 -5.18
N TYR A 4 4.52 -18.49 -5.47
CA TYR A 4 4.40 -19.43 -6.58
C TYR A 4 3.08 -19.19 -7.33
N PRO A 5 3.03 -18.19 -8.20
CA PRO A 5 1.80 -17.81 -8.91
C PRO A 5 1.26 -18.92 -9.83
N ASN A 6 2.10 -19.90 -10.18
CA ASN A 6 1.69 -21.06 -10.98
C ASN A 6 0.94 -22.13 -10.19
N LEU A 7 0.86 -22.01 -8.84
CA LEU A 7 0.14 -22.93 -7.98
C LEU A 7 -1.31 -22.49 -7.80
N ALA A 8 -2.24 -23.39 -8.04
CA ALA A 8 -3.66 -23.22 -7.74
C ALA A 8 -4.07 -24.13 -6.59
N VAL A 9 -4.98 -23.66 -5.73
CA VAL A 9 -5.63 -24.53 -4.75
C VAL A 9 -6.64 -25.39 -5.49
N ALA A 10 -6.37 -26.69 -5.62
CA ALA A 10 -7.26 -27.62 -6.28
C ALA A 10 -8.45 -28.00 -5.39
N LYS A 11 -8.23 -28.13 -4.08
CA LYS A 11 -9.25 -28.48 -3.10
C LYS A 11 -8.84 -27.99 -1.71
N THR A 12 -9.76 -27.42 -0.97
CA THR A 12 -9.60 -27.17 0.47
C THR A 12 -10.04 -28.43 1.21
N LEU A 13 -9.13 -29.03 1.98
CA LEU A 13 -9.38 -30.25 2.74
C LEU A 13 -10.05 -29.95 4.07
N ASN A 14 -9.63 -28.89 4.75
CA ASN A 14 -10.20 -28.41 6.00
C ASN A 14 -10.38 -26.89 5.93
N GLU A 15 -11.51 -26.42 6.37
CA GLU A 15 -11.76 -25.01 6.69
C GLU A 15 -11.46 -24.86 8.19
N ASP A 16 -10.83 -23.76 8.62
CA ASP A 16 -10.63 -23.42 10.03
C ASP A 16 -9.75 -24.38 10.85
N MET A 17 -8.50 -24.57 10.45
CA MET A 17 -7.52 -25.19 11.33
C MET A 17 -7.01 -24.16 12.35
N PRO A 18 -7.28 -24.33 13.66
CA PRO A 18 -6.74 -23.42 14.66
C PRO A 18 -5.22 -23.56 14.74
N MET A 19 -4.52 -22.45 14.71
CA MET A 19 -3.10 -22.40 15.02
C MET A 19 -2.94 -22.28 16.53
N ALA A 20 -2.06 -23.08 17.12
CA ALA A 20 -1.79 -23.09 18.54
C ALA A 20 -0.28 -23.12 18.82
N TRP A 21 0.12 -22.51 19.91
CA TRP A 21 1.47 -22.63 20.42
C TRP A 21 1.56 -23.85 21.32
N ALA A 22 2.58 -24.69 21.11
CA ALA A 22 2.82 -25.84 21.96
C ALA A 22 3.74 -25.43 23.12
N LEU A 23 3.35 -25.80 24.32
CA LEU A 23 4.16 -25.63 25.54
C LEU A 23 4.54 -27.01 26.08
N PRO A 24 5.73 -27.14 26.71
CA PRO A 24 6.11 -28.38 27.39
C PRO A 24 5.13 -28.75 28.50
N LEU A 25 4.74 -30.01 28.56
CA LEU A 25 3.70 -30.50 29.48
C LEU A 25 4.07 -30.44 30.98
N HIS A 26 5.37 -30.34 31.29
CA HIS A 26 5.89 -30.46 32.64
C HIS A 26 6.56 -29.18 33.19
N GLN A 27 6.26 -28.03 32.61
CA GLN A 27 6.67 -26.73 33.17
C GLN A 27 5.56 -26.15 34.05
N ASP A 28 5.98 -25.26 34.97
CA ASP A 28 5.01 -24.49 35.74
C ASP A 28 4.05 -23.70 34.82
N ASP A 29 2.88 -23.36 35.32
CA ASP A 29 1.85 -22.65 34.53
C ASP A 29 2.17 -21.16 34.29
N SER A 30 3.31 -20.64 34.69
CA SER A 30 3.65 -19.23 34.59
C SER A 30 3.73 -18.74 33.14
N VAL A 31 4.39 -19.51 32.27
CA VAL A 31 4.49 -19.18 30.82
C VAL A 31 3.10 -19.24 30.17
N LYS A 32 2.28 -20.22 30.52
CA LYS A 32 0.92 -20.34 30.01
C LYS A 32 0.06 -19.17 30.44
N ALA A 33 0.15 -18.77 31.72
CA ALA A 33 -0.57 -17.61 32.25
C ALA A 33 -0.14 -16.32 31.55
N ALA A 34 1.16 -16.09 31.39
CA ALA A 34 1.69 -14.93 30.67
C ALA A 34 1.23 -14.88 29.19
N LEU A 35 1.16 -16.01 28.50
CA LEU A 35 0.67 -16.06 27.11
C LEU A 35 -0.84 -15.79 27.03
N ILE A 36 -1.64 -16.31 27.95
CA ILE A 36 -3.08 -16.05 28.03
C ILE A 36 -3.32 -14.54 28.25
N GLU A 37 -2.60 -13.93 29.20
CA GLU A 37 -2.68 -12.49 29.46
C GLU A 37 -2.24 -11.66 28.24
N TYR A 38 -1.11 -12.02 27.62
CA TYR A 38 -0.60 -11.36 26.43
C TYR A 38 -1.62 -11.39 25.27
N PHE A 39 -2.12 -12.58 24.90
CA PHE A 39 -3.11 -12.70 23.83
C PHE A 39 -4.43 -12.01 24.18
N GLY A 40 -4.87 -12.10 25.44
CA GLY A 40 -6.03 -11.35 25.93
C GLY A 40 -5.87 -9.85 25.71
N THR A 41 -4.74 -9.29 26.13
CA THR A 41 -4.42 -7.87 25.96
C THR A 41 -4.34 -7.46 24.48
N VAL A 42 -3.67 -8.26 23.66
CA VAL A 42 -3.50 -7.98 22.21
C VAL A 42 -4.87 -7.98 21.49
N HIS A 43 -5.77 -8.91 21.83
CA HIS A 43 -7.11 -8.94 21.27
C HIS A 43 -8.01 -7.81 21.77
N GLN A 44 -8.01 -7.53 23.07
CA GLN A 44 -8.82 -6.47 23.67
C GLN A 44 -8.41 -5.07 23.21
N SER A 45 -7.12 -4.82 23.03
CA SER A 45 -6.60 -3.54 22.54
C SER A 45 -6.85 -3.29 21.04
N GLY A 46 -7.31 -4.30 20.29
CA GLY A 46 -7.44 -4.24 18.82
C GLY A 46 -6.11 -4.36 18.08
N TRP A 47 -5.00 -4.51 18.79
CA TRP A 47 -3.66 -4.59 18.19
C TRP A 47 -3.50 -5.79 17.26
N PHE A 48 -4.19 -6.90 17.55
CA PHE A 48 -4.22 -8.05 16.66
C PHE A 48 -4.75 -7.71 15.27
N THR A 49 -5.83 -6.92 15.19
CA THR A 49 -6.40 -6.46 13.91
C THR A 49 -5.41 -5.59 13.12
N VAL A 50 -4.64 -4.75 13.81
CA VAL A 50 -3.59 -3.92 13.19
C VAL A 50 -2.48 -4.79 12.61
N LEU A 51 -2.02 -5.80 13.37
CA LEU A 51 -1.00 -6.76 12.90
C LEU A 51 -1.52 -7.60 11.73
N GLU A 52 -2.73 -8.11 11.83
CA GLU A 52 -3.35 -8.88 10.73
C GLU A 52 -3.43 -8.05 9.46
N ASP A 53 -3.87 -6.81 9.55
CA ASP A 53 -3.92 -5.92 8.40
C ASP A 53 -2.53 -5.58 7.85
N LYS A 54 -1.57 -5.34 8.74
CA LYS A 54 -0.19 -5.05 8.35
C LYS A 54 0.42 -6.16 7.48
N TYR A 55 0.20 -7.41 7.84
CA TYR A 55 0.85 -8.54 7.17
C TYR A 55 -0.02 -9.24 6.12
N PHE A 56 -1.34 -9.22 6.28
CA PHE A 56 -2.27 -10.03 5.48
C PHE A 56 -3.43 -9.23 4.86
N GLY A 57 -3.66 -7.98 5.27
CA GLY A 57 -4.82 -7.20 4.84
C GLY A 57 -4.93 -7.04 3.32
N HIS A 58 -3.79 -6.90 2.64
CA HIS A 58 -3.70 -6.72 1.19
C HIS A 58 -3.76 -8.03 0.39
N ILE A 59 -3.79 -9.21 1.05
CA ILE A 59 -3.72 -10.53 0.38
C ILE A 59 -5.10 -11.09 0.03
N ARG A 60 -6.18 -10.53 0.59
CA ARG A 60 -7.53 -11.11 0.52
C ARG A 60 -8.14 -11.18 -0.90
N GLN A 61 -7.66 -10.36 -1.83
CA GLN A 61 -8.10 -10.35 -3.23
C GLN A 61 -6.91 -10.60 -4.15
N PHE A 62 -6.58 -11.86 -4.36
CA PHE A 62 -5.46 -12.25 -5.23
C PHE A 62 -5.99 -12.62 -6.61
N ASP A 63 -5.67 -11.84 -7.63
CA ASP A 63 -5.88 -12.21 -9.03
C ASP A 63 -4.61 -12.88 -9.57
N TYR A 64 -4.78 -14.13 -10.04
CA TYR A 64 -3.68 -14.94 -10.60
C TYR A 64 -3.11 -14.34 -11.90
N VAL A 65 -3.97 -13.76 -12.72
CA VAL A 65 -3.58 -13.19 -14.01
C VAL A 65 -2.70 -11.96 -13.80
N ASP A 66 -3.09 -11.09 -12.87
CA ASP A 66 -2.36 -9.87 -12.53
C ASP A 66 -0.96 -10.18 -11.99
N SER A 67 -0.85 -11.19 -11.14
CA SER A 67 0.44 -11.61 -10.56
C SER A 67 1.43 -12.17 -11.59
N ARG A 68 0.94 -12.91 -12.60
CA ARG A 68 1.80 -13.40 -13.68
C ARG A 68 2.29 -12.26 -14.58
N ALA A 69 1.40 -11.36 -14.94
CA ALA A 69 1.74 -10.20 -15.76
C ALA A 69 2.76 -9.32 -15.02
N PHE A 70 2.56 -9.09 -13.72
CA PHE A 70 3.50 -8.34 -12.90
C PHE A 70 4.88 -9.00 -12.83
N ASN A 71 4.96 -10.29 -12.50
CA ASN A 71 6.25 -10.99 -12.41
C ASN A 71 7.00 -10.99 -13.74
N TYR A 72 6.29 -11.21 -14.84
CA TYR A 72 6.88 -11.11 -16.18
C TYR A 72 7.42 -9.70 -16.46
N ALA A 73 6.66 -8.66 -16.15
CA ALA A 73 7.10 -7.28 -16.31
C ALA A 73 8.30 -6.95 -15.41
N ALA A 74 8.33 -7.47 -14.17
CA ALA A 74 9.45 -7.28 -13.25
C ALA A 74 10.74 -7.93 -13.77
N GLU A 75 10.66 -9.11 -14.35
CA GLU A 75 11.82 -9.81 -14.92
C GLU A 75 12.28 -9.23 -16.28
N THR A 76 11.42 -8.50 -17.00
CA THR A 76 11.73 -8.04 -18.37
C THR A 76 11.85 -6.52 -18.50
N ALA A 77 10.90 -5.77 -17.96
CA ALA A 77 10.81 -4.31 -18.13
C ALA A 77 11.49 -3.51 -17.00
N LEU A 78 11.51 -4.04 -15.76
CA LEU A 78 12.04 -3.30 -14.62
C LEU A 78 13.55 -3.04 -14.72
N ALA A 79 14.31 -3.94 -15.33
CA ALA A 79 15.78 -3.86 -15.39
C ALA A 79 16.30 -2.53 -15.94
N GLN A 80 15.60 -1.95 -16.94
CA GLN A 80 15.97 -0.68 -17.54
C GLN A 80 15.76 0.53 -16.61
N TYR A 81 14.81 0.44 -15.66
CA TYR A 81 14.46 1.52 -14.74
C TYR A 81 15.00 1.33 -13.31
N LYS A 82 15.42 0.11 -12.95
CA LYS A 82 15.93 -0.22 -11.61
C LYS A 82 17.02 0.76 -11.13
N PRO A 83 18.03 1.13 -11.93
CA PRO A 83 19.05 2.10 -11.51
C PRO A 83 18.46 3.48 -11.15
N LEU A 84 17.44 3.93 -11.89
CA LEU A 84 16.78 5.21 -11.62
C LEU A 84 15.93 5.15 -10.34
N PHE A 85 15.20 4.05 -10.11
CA PHE A 85 14.49 3.88 -8.84
C PHE A 85 15.44 3.86 -7.65
N GLN A 86 16.58 3.16 -7.76
CA GLN A 86 17.60 3.14 -6.72
C GLN A 86 18.23 4.51 -6.47
N GLN A 87 18.49 5.28 -7.54
CA GLN A 87 19.09 6.62 -7.45
C GLN A 87 18.14 7.63 -6.80
N TYR A 88 16.85 7.58 -7.11
CA TYR A 88 15.88 8.60 -6.70
C TYR A 88 14.97 8.19 -5.53
N ALA A 89 15.10 6.99 -4.97
CA ALA A 89 14.31 6.55 -3.83
C ALA A 89 14.57 7.36 -2.55
N GLY A 90 15.78 7.92 -2.39
CA GLY A 90 16.16 8.58 -1.14
C GLY A 90 16.13 7.61 0.05
N ASP A 91 15.40 7.98 1.10
CA ASP A 91 15.24 7.12 2.29
C ASP A 91 14.16 6.03 2.10
N LEU A 92 13.47 6.01 0.96
CA LEU A 92 12.46 5.00 0.65
C LEU A 92 13.14 3.72 0.14
N ASP A 93 12.47 2.59 0.35
CA ASP A 93 12.84 1.38 -0.38
C ASP A 93 12.53 1.58 -1.88
N TRP A 94 13.55 1.46 -2.75
CA TRP A 94 13.40 1.64 -4.18
C TRP A 94 12.34 0.71 -4.79
N ARG A 95 12.14 -0.49 -4.19
CA ARG A 95 11.13 -1.46 -4.62
C ARG A 95 9.71 -0.95 -4.38
N LEU A 96 9.51 -0.16 -3.32
CA LEU A 96 8.23 0.51 -3.09
C LEU A 96 7.94 1.55 -4.17
N LEU A 97 8.92 2.37 -4.51
CA LEU A 97 8.79 3.35 -5.59
C LEU A 97 8.53 2.68 -6.94
N ALA A 98 9.23 1.56 -7.23
CA ALA A 98 9.00 0.77 -8.43
C ALA A 98 7.59 0.14 -8.44
N ALA A 99 7.10 -0.37 -7.30
CA ALA A 99 5.75 -0.90 -7.17
C ALA A 99 4.67 0.18 -7.40
N MET A 100 4.90 1.41 -6.90
CA MET A 100 4.04 2.56 -7.19
C MET A 100 4.01 2.87 -8.68
N SER A 101 5.17 2.95 -9.32
CA SER A 101 5.27 3.18 -10.76
C SER A 101 4.56 2.11 -11.60
N TYR A 102 4.64 0.85 -11.18
CA TYR A 102 3.88 -0.20 -11.85
C TYR A 102 2.37 -0.02 -11.70
N GLN A 103 1.90 0.36 -10.52
CA GLN A 103 0.48 0.67 -10.30
C GLN A 103 0.00 1.85 -11.15
N GLU A 104 0.86 2.82 -11.43
CA GLU A 104 0.55 4.00 -12.23
C GLU A 104 0.50 3.69 -13.73
N SER A 105 1.54 3.06 -14.28
CA SER A 105 1.75 2.95 -15.72
C SER A 105 2.09 1.55 -16.22
N HIS A 106 2.19 0.54 -15.35
CA HIS A 106 2.79 -0.77 -15.67
C HIS A 106 4.22 -0.66 -16.24
N TRP A 107 4.96 0.39 -15.82
CA TRP A 107 6.28 0.79 -16.33
C TRP A 107 6.29 1.17 -17.81
N ASP A 108 5.18 1.65 -18.34
CA ASP A 108 5.12 2.26 -19.67
C ASP A 108 5.44 3.77 -19.55
N SER A 109 6.60 4.19 -20.08
CA SER A 109 7.04 5.58 -20.07
C SER A 109 6.13 6.49 -20.92
N ASP A 110 5.47 5.95 -21.93
CA ASP A 110 4.60 6.68 -22.83
C ASP A 110 3.14 6.68 -22.37
N ALA A 111 2.85 6.11 -21.20
CA ALA A 111 1.49 6.03 -20.67
C ALA A 111 0.81 7.40 -20.57
N ILE A 112 -0.42 7.46 -21.06
CA ILE A 112 -1.27 8.67 -21.01
C ILE A 112 -2.67 8.28 -20.55
N SER A 113 -3.12 8.88 -19.43
CA SER A 113 -4.51 8.68 -18.98
C SER A 113 -5.51 9.56 -19.71
N ARG A 114 -6.79 9.25 -19.56
CA ARG A 114 -7.89 10.09 -20.07
C ARG A 114 -7.91 11.51 -19.47
N THR A 115 -7.35 11.68 -18.30
CA THR A 115 -7.27 12.97 -17.59
C THR A 115 -5.97 13.73 -17.89
N GLY A 116 -5.10 13.17 -18.75
CA GLY A 116 -3.88 13.84 -19.23
C GLY A 116 -2.67 13.71 -18.30
N VAL A 117 -2.71 12.85 -17.28
CA VAL A 117 -1.50 12.47 -16.53
C VAL A 117 -0.63 11.56 -17.39
N ARG A 118 0.69 11.63 -17.24
CA ARG A 118 1.64 10.98 -18.16
C ARG A 118 2.86 10.38 -17.45
N GLY A 119 3.46 9.40 -18.13
CA GLY A 119 4.75 8.81 -17.82
C GLY A 119 4.72 7.80 -16.71
N LEU A 120 5.88 7.30 -16.32
CA LEU A 120 6.05 6.20 -15.36
C LEU A 120 5.34 6.44 -14.02
N MET A 121 5.30 7.69 -13.54
CA MET A 121 4.69 8.07 -12.26
C MET A 121 3.37 8.83 -12.42
N MET A 122 2.80 8.87 -13.63
CA MET A 122 1.51 9.48 -13.97
C MET A 122 1.32 10.89 -13.37
N LEU A 123 2.29 11.76 -13.64
CA LEU A 123 2.27 13.12 -13.08
C LEU A 123 1.26 14.01 -13.81
N THR A 124 0.55 14.85 -13.04
CA THR A 124 -0.24 15.96 -13.59
C THR A 124 0.68 17.06 -14.11
N MET A 125 0.13 18.02 -14.86
CA MET A 125 0.89 19.21 -15.30
C MET A 125 1.38 20.02 -14.10
N ASP A 126 0.50 20.25 -13.13
CA ASP A 126 0.81 21.06 -11.96
C ASP A 126 1.91 20.39 -11.11
N THR A 127 1.78 19.09 -10.85
CA THR A 127 2.81 18.33 -10.14
C THR A 127 4.14 18.34 -10.89
N ALA A 128 4.12 18.19 -12.21
CA ALA A 128 5.34 18.24 -13.03
C ALA A 128 6.02 19.62 -12.91
N SER A 129 5.25 20.71 -12.99
CA SER A 129 5.76 22.07 -12.81
C SER A 129 6.34 22.28 -11.41
N ASP A 130 5.65 21.86 -10.37
CA ASP A 130 6.10 22.02 -8.98
C ASP A 130 7.43 21.30 -8.69
N TRP A 131 7.71 20.21 -9.41
CA TRP A 131 8.89 19.36 -9.18
C TRP A 131 9.93 19.43 -10.29
N ASN A 132 9.88 20.45 -11.17
CA ASN A 132 10.82 20.69 -12.27
C ASN A 132 10.96 19.46 -13.19
N VAL A 133 9.81 18.98 -13.68
CA VAL A 133 9.68 17.92 -14.68
C VAL A 133 9.22 18.57 -15.97
N ASP A 134 10.13 18.76 -16.92
CA ASP A 134 9.86 19.37 -18.23
C ASP A 134 9.17 18.36 -19.16
N ASP A 135 9.63 17.12 -19.15
CA ASP A 135 9.06 16.00 -19.90
C ASP A 135 8.63 14.88 -18.95
N ARG A 136 7.32 14.68 -18.83
CA ARG A 136 6.73 13.64 -17.97
C ARG A 136 6.88 12.22 -18.53
N THR A 137 7.20 12.08 -19.83
CA THR A 137 7.45 10.81 -20.50
C THR A 137 8.92 10.40 -20.45
N ASP A 138 9.82 11.32 -20.14
CA ASP A 138 11.20 10.98 -19.82
C ASP A 138 11.28 10.18 -18.52
N PRO A 139 11.81 8.93 -18.56
CA PRO A 139 11.82 8.04 -17.39
C PRO A 139 12.52 8.65 -16.17
N GLU A 140 13.65 9.29 -16.35
CA GLU A 140 14.43 9.86 -15.26
C GLU A 140 13.68 11.02 -14.59
N GLN A 141 13.16 11.95 -15.40
CA GLN A 141 12.42 13.08 -14.88
C GLN A 141 11.11 12.64 -14.18
N SER A 142 10.41 11.67 -14.77
CA SER A 142 9.17 11.11 -14.20
C SER A 142 9.42 10.48 -12.85
N ILE A 143 10.42 9.58 -12.73
CA ILE A 143 10.77 8.90 -11.49
C ILE A 143 11.25 9.91 -10.44
N ARG A 144 12.15 10.84 -10.81
CA ARG A 144 12.65 11.87 -9.92
C ARG A 144 11.53 12.76 -9.38
N GLY A 145 10.65 13.25 -10.26
CA GLY A 145 9.52 14.11 -9.88
C GLY A 145 8.51 13.38 -9.01
N GLY A 146 8.12 12.16 -9.40
CA GLY A 146 7.20 11.34 -8.64
C GLY A 146 7.72 10.95 -7.27
N SER A 147 9.01 10.61 -7.15
CA SER A 147 9.65 10.32 -5.86
C SER A 147 9.64 11.54 -4.93
N ARG A 148 10.02 12.71 -5.43
CA ARG A 148 10.01 13.97 -4.65
C ARG A 148 8.59 14.34 -4.21
N TYR A 149 7.63 14.21 -5.10
CA TYR A 149 6.24 14.46 -4.77
C TYR A 149 5.75 13.50 -3.68
N PHE A 150 6.02 12.20 -3.80
CA PHE A 150 5.67 11.22 -2.78
C PHE A 150 6.34 11.52 -1.43
N ALA A 151 7.64 11.83 -1.43
CA ALA A 151 8.35 12.23 -0.21
C ALA A 151 7.73 13.49 0.44
N SER A 152 7.26 14.45 -0.36
CA SER A 152 6.57 15.63 0.16
C SER A 152 5.22 15.26 0.81
N LEU A 153 4.48 14.33 0.24
CA LEU A 153 3.23 13.83 0.83
C LEU A 153 3.52 13.10 2.15
N LEU A 154 4.53 12.23 2.17
CA LEU A 154 4.96 11.51 3.38
C LEU A 154 5.33 12.48 4.51
N ASN A 155 6.04 13.57 4.21
CA ASN A 155 6.41 14.60 5.18
C ASN A 155 5.21 15.41 5.70
N ARG A 156 4.11 15.47 4.94
CA ARG A 156 2.86 16.13 5.36
C ARG A 156 1.98 15.25 6.24
N ILE A 157 2.16 13.93 6.22
CA ILE A 157 1.49 13.03 7.16
C ILE A 157 2.07 13.26 8.57
N PRO A 158 1.24 13.41 9.62
CA PRO A 158 1.73 13.69 10.96
C PRO A 158 2.79 12.71 11.44
N ALA A 159 3.90 13.24 11.98
CA ALA A 159 5.03 12.42 12.43
C ALA A 159 4.71 11.45 13.57
N ARG A 160 3.60 11.68 14.32
CA ARG A 160 3.12 10.76 15.36
C ARG A 160 2.57 9.45 14.77
N ILE A 161 2.20 9.43 13.48
CA ILE A 161 1.76 8.22 12.80
C ILE A 161 2.99 7.38 12.48
N SER A 162 3.04 6.18 13.06
CA SER A 162 4.16 5.26 12.88
C SER A 162 4.09 4.54 11.53
N GLU A 163 5.24 4.02 11.08
CA GLU A 163 5.28 3.12 9.94
C GLU A 163 4.66 1.74 10.29
N PRO A 164 3.99 1.09 9.36
CA PRO A 164 3.83 1.46 7.96
C PRO A 164 2.57 2.30 7.63
N ASP A 165 1.75 2.65 8.63
CA ASP A 165 0.48 3.37 8.42
C ASP A 165 0.73 4.72 7.72
N ARG A 166 1.80 5.41 8.10
CA ARG A 166 2.21 6.68 7.52
C ARG A 166 2.47 6.57 6.02
N THR A 167 3.22 5.57 5.59
CA THR A 167 3.51 5.28 4.19
C THR A 167 2.24 4.95 3.41
N TRP A 168 1.33 4.15 3.96
CA TRP A 168 0.09 3.79 3.27
C TRP A 168 -0.88 4.95 3.14
N MET A 169 -0.95 5.83 4.14
CA MET A 169 -1.70 7.09 4.05
C MET A 169 -1.10 8.02 2.98
N ALA A 170 0.23 8.11 2.88
CA ALA A 170 0.88 8.88 1.83
C ALA A 170 0.57 8.33 0.42
N MET A 171 0.55 7.01 0.24
CA MET A 171 0.13 6.39 -1.02
C MET A 171 -1.32 6.72 -1.37
N ALA A 172 -2.24 6.63 -0.40
CA ALA A 172 -3.62 7.04 -0.63
C ALA A 172 -3.70 8.52 -1.05
N SER A 173 -2.91 9.39 -0.40
CA SER A 173 -2.83 10.81 -0.76
C SER A 173 -2.30 11.05 -2.17
N TYR A 174 -1.36 10.22 -2.63
CA TYR A 174 -0.83 10.30 -3.99
C TYR A 174 -1.95 10.11 -5.03
N ASN A 175 -2.85 9.18 -4.77
CA ASN A 175 -3.96 8.84 -5.66
C ASN A 175 -5.14 9.82 -5.59
N ILE A 176 -5.64 10.14 -4.38
CA ILE A 176 -6.87 10.97 -4.21
C ILE A 176 -6.62 12.39 -3.72
N GLY A 177 -5.38 12.72 -3.40
CA GLY A 177 -4.99 14.01 -2.82
C GLY A 177 -5.10 14.05 -1.30
N MET A 178 -4.24 14.85 -0.69
CA MET A 178 -4.11 15.01 0.77
C MET A 178 -5.42 15.44 1.43
N GLY A 179 -6.18 16.33 0.78
CA GLY A 179 -7.43 16.83 1.34
C GLY A 179 -8.47 15.73 1.56
N HIS A 180 -8.62 14.80 0.62
CA HIS A 180 -9.56 13.69 0.76
C HIS A 180 -9.07 12.63 1.75
N LEU A 181 -7.75 12.45 1.90
CA LEU A 181 -7.23 11.63 2.99
C LEU A 181 -7.61 12.25 4.35
N GLU A 182 -7.45 13.56 4.53
CA GLU A 182 -7.84 14.23 5.78
C GLU A 182 -9.35 14.12 6.03
N ASP A 183 -10.19 14.23 4.99
CA ASP A 183 -11.62 13.96 5.12
C ASP A 183 -11.90 12.54 5.62
N ALA A 184 -11.18 11.53 5.12
CA ALA A 184 -11.32 10.14 5.59
C ALA A 184 -10.86 9.99 7.04
N ARG A 185 -9.78 10.66 7.46
CA ARG A 185 -9.28 10.66 8.83
C ARG A 185 -10.27 11.31 9.80
N ILE A 186 -10.86 12.45 9.41
CA ILE A 186 -11.89 13.13 10.20
C ILE A 186 -13.14 12.24 10.33
N LEU A 187 -13.59 11.61 9.24
CA LEU A 187 -14.70 10.64 9.31
C LEU A 187 -14.37 9.46 10.23
N THR A 188 -13.11 9.01 10.24
CA THR A 188 -12.67 7.94 11.13
C THR A 188 -12.84 8.34 12.59
N GLU A 189 -12.36 9.51 12.97
CA GLU A 189 -12.47 10.05 14.32
C GLU A 189 -13.94 10.25 14.72
N GLN A 190 -14.75 10.86 13.85
CA GLN A 190 -16.19 11.07 14.10
C GLN A 190 -16.97 9.77 14.32
N GLN A 191 -16.51 8.68 13.74
CA GLN A 191 -17.10 7.34 13.86
C GLN A 191 -16.46 6.50 14.97
N GLY A 192 -15.62 7.09 15.84
CA GLY A 192 -15.00 6.42 16.98
C GLY A 192 -13.82 5.51 16.64
N GLY A 193 -13.27 5.61 15.42
CA GLY A 193 -12.02 4.95 15.02
C GLY A 193 -10.80 5.80 15.30
N ASN A 194 -9.61 5.21 15.16
CA ASN A 194 -8.36 5.93 15.32
C ASN A 194 -7.88 6.50 13.96
N PRO A 195 -7.86 7.86 13.79
CA PRO A 195 -7.46 8.48 12.53
C PRO A 195 -5.97 8.33 12.20
N ASP A 196 -5.17 7.82 13.12
CA ASP A 196 -3.75 7.57 12.95
C ASP A 196 -3.43 6.09 12.60
N LEU A 197 -4.44 5.20 12.53
CA LEU A 197 -4.30 3.81 12.10
C LEU A 197 -4.88 3.60 10.71
N TRP A 198 -4.07 3.08 9.79
CA TRP A 198 -4.52 2.77 8.43
C TRP A 198 -5.72 1.83 8.39
N VAL A 199 -5.73 0.80 9.24
CA VAL A 199 -6.81 -0.18 9.31
C VAL A 199 -8.18 0.46 9.58
N ASP A 200 -8.20 1.59 10.28
CA ASP A 200 -9.42 2.34 10.57
C ASP A 200 -9.74 3.35 9.45
N VAL A 201 -8.73 4.06 8.96
CA VAL A 201 -8.88 5.06 7.89
C VAL A 201 -9.31 4.41 6.57
N LYS A 202 -8.72 3.28 6.20
CA LYS A 202 -9.04 2.59 4.95
C LYS A 202 -10.52 2.16 4.83
N ARG A 203 -11.19 1.89 5.96
CA ARG A 203 -12.62 1.55 6.01
C ARG A 203 -13.51 2.76 5.69
N ARG A 204 -13.01 3.98 5.85
CA ARG A 204 -13.74 5.24 5.61
C ARG A 204 -13.46 5.82 4.23
N LEU A 205 -12.37 5.48 3.59
CA LEU A 205 -12.08 5.92 2.21
C LEU A 205 -13.25 5.66 1.25
N PRO A 206 -13.87 4.45 1.16
CA PRO A 206 -14.99 4.22 0.27
C PRO A 206 -16.24 5.05 0.61
N GLN A 207 -16.36 5.54 1.84
CA GLN A 207 -17.49 6.38 2.26
C GLN A 207 -17.47 7.75 1.58
N LEU A 208 -16.31 8.25 1.15
CA LEU A 208 -16.17 9.52 0.42
C LEU A 208 -16.89 9.52 -0.93
N ARG A 209 -17.30 8.36 -1.44
CA ARG A 209 -18.15 8.23 -2.63
C ARG A 209 -19.64 8.37 -2.32
N GLN A 210 -20.03 8.21 -1.06
CA GLN A 210 -21.42 8.20 -0.63
C GLN A 210 -21.89 9.60 -0.25
N LYS A 211 -23.01 10.06 -0.85
CA LYS A 211 -23.59 11.39 -0.65
C LYS A 211 -23.84 11.75 0.83
N LYS A 212 -24.19 10.75 1.64
CA LYS A 212 -24.40 10.89 3.08
C LYS A 212 -23.15 11.45 3.79
N TYR A 213 -21.96 11.04 3.36
CA TYR A 213 -20.70 11.40 4.01
C TYR A 213 -20.01 12.58 3.31
N TYR A 214 -19.82 12.55 1.98
CA TYR A 214 -19.05 13.59 1.30
C TYR A 214 -19.66 15.00 1.41
N ARG A 215 -20.98 15.11 1.70
CA ARG A 215 -21.61 16.42 1.94
C ARG A 215 -21.20 17.05 3.27
N THR A 216 -20.68 16.28 4.20
CA THR A 216 -20.23 16.74 5.52
C THR A 216 -18.72 16.90 5.60
N THR A 217 -17.99 16.51 4.56
CA THR A 217 -16.54 16.66 4.46
C THR A 217 -16.17 17.97 3.79
N ARG A 218 -14.93 18.42 4.04
CA ARG A 218 -14.43 19.71 3.53
C ARG A 218 -14.19 19.68 2.02
N TYR A 219 -13.66 18.57 1.51
CA TYR A 219 -13.24 18.44 0.11
C TYR A 219 -14.28 17.72 -0.76
N GLY A 220 -15.32 17.14 -0.14
CA GLY A 220 -16.46 16.59 -0.84
C GLY A 220 -16.22 15.20 -1.43
N TYR A 221 -16.75 14.97 -2.62
CA TYR A 221 -16.73 13.67 -3.28
C TYR A 221 -15.33 13.22 -3.69
N ALA A 222 -14.99 11.97 -3.36
CA ALA A 222 -13.80 11.31 -3.88
C ALA A 222 -14.05 9.82 -4.15
N ARG A 223 -13.26 9.22 -5.03
CA ARG A 223 -13.26 7.80 -5.33
C ARG A 223 -12.35 7.04 -4.35
N GLY A 224 -12.71 7.08 -3.06
CA GLY A 224 -11.91 6.49 -2.00
C GLY A 224 -11.76 4.98 -2.08
N ASP A 225 -12.69 4.28 -2.74
CA ASP A 225 -12.59 2.87 -3.07
C ASP A 225 -11.42 2.59 -4.06
N GLU A 226 -11.20 3.47 -5.04
CA GLU A 226 -10.06 3.37 -5.97
C GLU A 226 -8.73 3.61 -5.24
N ALA A 227 -8.68 4.58 -4.30
CA ALA A 227 -7.50 4.82 -3.49
C ALA A 227 -7.16 3.65 -2.55
N LEU A 228 -8.17 3.03 -1.95
CA LEU A 228 -7.98 1.81 -1.16
C LEU A 228 -7.36 0.70 -2.02
N GLN A 229 -7.95 0.43 -3.20
CA GLN A 229 -7.45 -0.59 -4.12
C GLN A 229 -6.02 -0.27 -4.60
N TYR A 230 -5.72 1.00 -4.85
CA TYR A 230 -4.40 1.49 -5.21
C TYR A 230 -3.35 1.10 -4.16
N VAL A 231 -3.60 1.39 -2.90
CA VAL A 231 -2.68 1.03 -1.80
C VAL A 231 -2.52 -0.48 -1.67
N GLU A 232 -3.63 -1.24 -1.73
CA GLU A 232 -3.58 -2.70 -1.60
C GLU A 232 -2.82 -3.35 -2.77
N ASN A 233 -2.94 -2.81 -4.00
CA ASN A 233 -2.19 -3.27 -5.15
C ASN A 233 -0.69 -3.02 -4.99
N ILE A 234 -0.30 -1.78 -4.62
CA ILE A 234 1.12 -1.43 -4.42
C ILE A 234 1.75 -2.33 -3.35
N ARG A 235 1.07 -2.58 -2.25
CA ARG A 235 1.55 -3.49 -1.20
C ARG A 235 1.83 -4.88 -1.75
N ARG A 236 0.96 -5.40 -2.61
CA ARG A 236 1.15 -6.71 -3.28
C ARG A 236 2.35 -6.71 -4.22
N TYR A 237 2.48 -5.68 -5.05
CA TYR A 237 3.60 -5.54 -5.98
C TYR A 237 4.92 -5.38 -5.23
N TYR A 238 4.94 -4.56 -4.20
CA TYR A 238 6.10 -4.37 -3.34
C TYR A 238 6.58 -5.68 -2.71
N ASP A 239 5.67 -6.45 -2.12
CA ASP A 239 6.01 -7.74 -1.56
C ASP A 239 6.56 -8.73 -2.60
N SER A 240 6.05 -8.67 -3.84
CA SER A 240 6.54 -9.51 -4.93
C SER A 240 7.93 -9.08 -5.38
N LEU A 241 8.20 -7.75 -5.47
CA LEU A 241 9.53 -7.23 -5.79
C LEU A 241 10.56 -7.58 -4.71
N VAL A 242 10.20 -7.45 -3.44
CA VAL A 242 11.07 -7.86 -2.33
C VAL A 242 11.48 -9.33 -2.49
N TRP A 243 10.51 -10.20 -2.75
CA TRP A 243 10.81 -11.61 -2.93
C TRP A 243 11.65 -11.90 -4.19
N LEU A 244 11.37 -11.25 -5.33
CA LEU A 244 12.13 -11.44 -6.57
C LEU A 244 13.58 -10.97 -6.41
N ASP A 245 13.80 -9.84 -5.74
CA ASP A 245 15.11 -9.26 -5.45
C ASP A 245 15.92 -10.18 -4.51
N GLU A 246 15.29 -10.69 -3.44
CA GLU A 246 15.91 -11.69 -2.54
C GLU A 246 16.28 -12.99 -3.23
N GLN A 247 15.61 -13.36 -4.32
CA GLN A 247 15.94 -14.53 -5.13
C GLN A 247 16.96 -14.22 -6.24
N GLY A 248 17.42 -12.99 -6.37
CA GLY A 248 18.36 -12.56 -7.43
C GLY A 248 17.75 -12.62 -8.83
N LYS A 249 16.42 -12.45 -8.95
CA LYS A 249 15.71 -12.50 -10.25
C LYS A 249 15.55 -11.14 -10.90
N ILE A 250 15.74 -10.07 -10.13
CA ILE A 250 15.69 -8.68 -10.59
C ILE A 250 16.83 -7.87 -10.03
#